data_3686991e69065785d3b8a6d9538c763a
#
_entry.id   3686991e69065785d3b8a6d9538c763a
#
_cell.length_a   1.000
_cell.length_b   1.000
_cell.length_c   1.000
_cell.angle_alpha   90.00
_cell.angle_beta   90.00
_cell.angle_gamma   90.00
#
_symmetry.space_group_name_H-M   'P 1'
#
loop_
_entity.id
_entity.type
_entity.pdbx_description
1 polymer ?
#
loop_
_entity_poly.entity_id
_entity_poly.type
_entity_poly.pdbx_seq_one_letter_code
_entity_poly.pdbx_strand_id
1 'polypeptide(L)'
;MATLARRCLDDDFPAGSFVTDPAECAFYAEDVFTAGPAPIGVFRPGDIDELAAGLRTAAREGWSIVPRGGGMSYTSGYVAPDVGALIVDTGRMTRILGIDETDMTVTVEAGVTWSQLYEALHPRGLRTPLWGTLSGIKASVGGGMSQNGLFWGAARGTISATALAFDVVLADGSVVLTGNGFLRPYGPDVTGLFAADAGAFGIKAHVTLPLIREAEAFAYGSFAFDAPPQFCAAMSEIARAGLASESFGFDPFLQAQRMKRDSLATDAKALVGMMRSQGGFWKGVKEGAKVVAAGRSFLDDAKFSIHLIAEGLTQGEADERMRRIDAIADGHGGRKVENTIPKVLRANPFPPVNSMVGPDGERWVPVHGIVRHSKALGVIDAITALYESHAADMERLDVGAGYMFLTVAQTGFLIEPVFYWPDALGEIHRRSVEPAHWAKLKRFPANVEARALVETLRAAVIAIFQDAGGMHFQIGRTYPLVDGTDPRAWELLVAVKAHLDPGGRMNPGALGL
;
A
#
# COMPACT_ATOMS: atom_id res chain seq x y z
N MET A 1 -35.69 19.64 -11.96
CA MET A 1 -34.35 19.84 -12.55
C MET A 1 -33.48 18.58 -12.58
N ALA A 2 -33.46 17.72 -11.54
CA ALA A 2 -32.63 16.51 -11.51
C ALA A 2 -32.95 15.45 -12.59
N THR A 3 -34.18 15.36 -13.08
CA THR A 3 -34.63 14.30 -14.00
C THR A 3 -34.35 14.62 -15.48
N LEU A 4 -34.25 15.90 -15.86
CA LEU A 4 -33.91 16.33 -17.23
C LEU A 4 -32.40 16.27 -17.51
N ALA A 5 -31.56 16.53 -16.49
CA ALA A 5 -30.12 16.37 -16.60
C ALA A 5 -29.70 14.89 -16.80
N ARG A 6 -30.40 13.93 -16.19
CA ARG A 6 -30.08 12.50 -16.29
C ARG A 6 -30.25 11.90 -17.71
N ARG A 7 -31.14 12.42 -18.54
CA ARG A 7 -31.41 11.87 -19.88
C ARG A 7 -30.35 12.20 -20.92
N CYS A 8 -29.57 13.25 -20.70
CA CYS A 8 -28.48 13.64 -21.63
C CYS A 8 -27.11 13.03 -21.24
N LEU A 9 -26.95 12.52 -20.02
CA LEU A 9 -25.64 12.08 -19.52
C LEU A 9 -25.28 10.65 -19.91
N ASP A 10 -26.27 9.76 -20.02
CA ASP A 10 -26.05 8.37 -20.43
C ASP A 10 -25.55 8.27 -21.89
N ASP A 11 -25.85 9.26 -22.74
CA ASP A 11 -25.40 9.30 -24.14
C ASP A 11 -23.96 9.81 -24.31
N ASP A 12 -23.41 10.47 -23.28
CA ASP A 12 -22.05 11.05 -23.31
C ASP A 12 -20.96 10.06 -22.84
N PHE A 13 -21.37 8.92 -22.31
CA PHE A 13 -20.47 7.84 -21.88
C PHE A 13 -20.73 6.55 -22.64
N PRO A 14 -19.72 5.69 -22.83
CA PRO A 14 -19.93 4.36 -23.42
C PRO A 14 -20.98 3.56 -22.66
N ALA A 15 -21.82 2.83 -23.36
CA ALA A 15 -22.93 2.07 -22.77
C ALA A 15 -22.48 1.20 -21.58
N GLY A 16 -23.10 1.38 -20.41
CA GLY A 16 -22.80 0.64 -19.19
C GLY A 16 -21.49 1.03 -18.47
N SER A 17 -20.81 2.09 -18.92
CA SER A 17 -19.60 2.60 -18.26
C SER A 17 -19.90 3.66 -17.19
N PHE A 18 -21.06 4.29 -17.23
CA PHE A 18 -21.48 5.29 -16.25
C PHE A 18 -22.57 4.70 -15.33
N VAL A 19 -22.30 4.72 -14.02
CA VAL A 19 -23.15 4.09 -13.00
C VAL A 19 -23.61 5.12 -12.01
N THR A 20 -24.94 5.23 -11.84
CA THR A 20 -25.60 6.16 -10.91
C THR A 20 -26.46 5.46 -9.86
N ASP A 21 -26.35 4.12 -9.78
CA ASP A 21 -27.03 3.34 -8.75
C ASP A 21 -26.63 3.82 -7.35
N PRO A 22 -27.58 4.15 -6.45
CA PRO A 22 -27.26 4.71 -5.14
C PRO A 22 -26.41 3.78 -4.26
N ALA A 23 -26.58 2.45 -4.35
CA ALA A 23 -25.81 1.50 -3.55
C ALA A 23 -24.35 1.40 -4.07
N GLU A 24 -24.16 1.47 -5.39
CA GLU A 24 -22.83 1.58 -5.97
C GLU A 24 -22.18 2.92 -5.60
N CYS A 25 -22.86 4.04 -5.75
CA CYS A 25 -22.33 5.35 -5.35
C CYS A 25 -21.95 5.38 -3.86
N ALA A 26 -22.74 4.77 -2.98
CA ALA A 26 -22.41 4.66 -1.56
C ALA A 26 -21.13 3.86 -1.30
N PHE A 27 -20.91 2.75 -2.01
CA PHE A 27 -19.65 2.00 -1.94
C PHE A 27 -18.44 2.84 -2.39
N TYR A 28 -18.60 3.64 -3.44
CA TYR A 28 -17.52 4.48 -3.95
C TYR A 28 -17.31 5.76 -3.12
N ALA A 29 -18.20 6.07 -2.18
CA ALA A 29 -18.05 7.19 -1.25
C ALA A 29 -17.11 6.87 -0.07
N GLU A 30 -16.65 5.62 0.08
CA GLU A 30 -15.84 5.16 1.20
C GLU A 30 -14.41 4.82 0.78
N ASP A 31 -13.44 5.15 1.64
CA ASP A 31 -12.16 4.43 1.73
C ASP A 31 -12.16 3.50 2.96
N VAL A 32 -11.02 2.88 3.26
CA VAL A 32 -10.92 1.93 4.38
C VAL A 32 -11.22 2.58 5.74
N PHE A 33 -11.02 3.88 5.87
CA PHE A 33 -11.22 4.61 7.13
C PHE A 33 -12.33 5.66 7.07
N THR A 34 -12.39 6.41 5.97
CA THR A 34 -13.23 7.61 5.83
C THR A 34 -14.42 7.34 4.93
N ALA A 35 -15.54 8.01 5.19
CA ALA A 35 -16.68 8.12 4.30
C ALA A 35 -16.92 9.58 3.92
N GLY A 36 -17.17 9.83 2.65
CA GLY A 36 -17.51 11.14 2.09
C GLY A 36 -18.94 11.19 1.57
N PRO A 37 -19.32 12.30 0.92
CA PRO A 37 -20.59 12.40 0.23
C PRO A 37 -20.67 11.42 -0.94
N ALA A 38 -21.88 10.99 -1.27
CA ALA A 38 -22.11 10.16 -2.45
C ALA A 38 -21.76 10.95 -3.71
N PRO A 39 -20.96 10.38 -4.65
CA PRO A 39 -20.65 11.02 -5.92
C PRO A 39 -21.90 11.14 -6.81
N ILE A 40 -21.85 11.98 -7.84
CA ILE A 40 -22.90 12.07 -8.84
C ILE A 40 -23.02 10.79 -9.69
N GLY A 41 -21.94 10.05 -9.78
CA GLY A 41 -21.85 8.78 -10.49
C GLY A 41 -20.44 8.23 -10.48
N VAL A 42 -20.31 7.02 -11.01
CA VAL A 42 -19.04 6.31 -11.19
C VAL A 42 -18.83 6.03 -12.67
N PHE A 43 -17.76 6.57 -13.22
CA PHE A 43 -17.34 6.30 -14.60
C PHE A 43 -16.27 5.21 -14.61
N ARG A 44 -16.48 4.17 -15.43
CA ARG A 44 -15.60 2.99 -15.56
C ARG A 44 -15.11 2.86 -17.01
N PRO A 45 -14.08 3.63 -17.41
CA PRO A 45 -13.52 3.54 -18.77
C PRO A 45 -12.91 2.17 -19.03
N GLY A 46 -13.00 1.72 -20.28
CA GLY A 46 -12.38 0.47 -20.76
C GLY A 46 -10.97 0.66 -21.31
N ASP A 47 -10.63 1.89 -21.70
CA ASP A 47 -9.31 2.26 -22.25
C ASP A 47 -9.04 3.77 -22.13
N ILE A 48 -7.87 4.21 -22.64
CA ILE A 48 -7.44 5.60 -22.57
C ILE A 48 -8.33 6.56 -23.40
N ASP A 49 -8.89 6.10 -24.52
CA ASP A 49 -9.74 6.94 -25.37
C ASP A 49 -11.10 7.19 -24.70
N GLU A 50 -11.70 6.14 -24.12
CA GLU A 50 -12.90 6.28 -23.29
C GLU A 50 -12.62 7.19 -22.08
N LEU A 51 -11.48 7.00 -21.39
CA LEU A 51 -11.09 7.82 -20.26
C LEU A 51 -11.01 9.30 -20.69
N ALA A 52 -10.29 9.61 -21.75
CA ALA A 52 -10.14 10.96 -22.27
C ALA A 52 -11.49 11.59 -22.66
N ALA A 53 -12.37 10.81 -23.29
CA ALA A 53 -13.72 11.28 -23.66
C ALA A 53 -14.57 11.59 -22.41
N GLY A 54 -14.58 10.71 -21.41
CA GLY A 54 -15.32 10.93 -20.17
C GLY A 54 -14.81 12.13 -19.38
N LEU A 55 -13.48 12.39 -19.35
CA LEU A 55 -12.91 13.56 -18.69
C LEU A 55 -13.29 14.86 -19.42
N ARG A 56 -13.34 14.87 -20.77
CA ARG A 56 -13.89 16.00 -21.53
C ARG A 56 -15.34 16.30 -21.14
N THR A 57 -16.15 15.26 -20.97
CA THR A 57 -17.53 15.41 -20.50
C THR A 57 -17.56 16.01 -19.08
N ALA A 58 -16.81 15.47 -18.14
CA ALA A 58 -16.72 15.99 -16.78
C ALA A 58 -16.27 17.47 -16.75
N ALA A 59 -15.29 17.84 -17.61
CA ALA A 59 -14.81 19.20 -17.76
C ALA A 59 -15.91 20.15 -18.26
N ARG A 60 -16.68 19.74 -19.28
CA ARG A 60 -17.80 20.49 -19.82
C ARG A 60 -18.92 20.71 -18.79
N GLU A 61 -19.22 19.67 -18.01
CA GLU A 61 -20.26 19.71 -16.97
C GLU A 61 -19.79 20.40 -15.68
N GLY A 62 -18.50 20.72 -15.54
CA GLY A 62 -17.95 21.38 -14.36
C GLY A 62 -17.80 20.47 -13.14
N TRP A 63 -17.72 19.15 -13.32
CA TRP A 63 -17.61 18.19 -12.22
C TRP A 63 -16.19 18.08 -11.67
N SER A 64 -16.09 17.86 -10.37
CA SER A 64 -14.85 17.38 -9.76
C SER A 64 -14.57 15.93 -10.20
N ILE A 65 -13.31 15.61 -10.49
CA ILE A 65 -12.87 14.30 -10.99
C ILE A 65 -12.04 13.64 -9.90
N VAL A 66 -12.44 12.47 -9.43
CA VAL A 66 -11.72 11.74 -8.37
C VAL A 66 -11.30 10.37 -8.90
N PRO A 67 -10.00 10.13 -9.15
CA PRO A 67 -9.51 8.84 -9.64
C PRO A 67 -9.54 7.78 -8.53
N ARG A 68 -9.94 6.56 -8.88
CA ARG A 68 -9.90 5.38 -8.02
C ARG A 68 -9.32 4.18 -8.78
N GLY A 69 -8.34 3.53 -8.17
CA GLY A 69 -7.84 2.22 -8.57
C GLY A 69 -8.49 1.10 -7.73
N GLY A 70 -7.69 0.22 -7.16
CA GLY A 70 -8.18 -0.91 -6.35
C GLY A 70 -8.86 -0.58 -5.02
N GLY A 71 -8.92 0.69 -4.60
CA GLY A 71 -9.62 1.13 -3.38
C GLY A 71 -8.99 0.65 -2.08
N MET A 72 -7.66 0.51 -2.02
CA MET A 72 -6.94 -0.06 -0.87
C MET A 72 -6.26 0.98 0.03
N SER A 73 -6.39 2.27 -0.27
CA SER A 73 -5.85 3.34 0.56
C SER A 73 -6.83 3.75 1.67
N TYR A 74 -6.32 4.43 2.68
CA TYR A 74 -7.01 4.91 3.88
C TYR A 74 -6.68 6.38 4.18
N THR A 75 -6.34 7.13 3.12
CA THR A 75 -5.87 8.52 3.21
C THR A 75 -6.81 9.52 2.54
N SER A 76 -8.08 9.15 2.37
CA SER A 76 -9.14 9.94 1.73
C SER A 76 -8.82 10.37 0.28
N GLY A 77 -7.76 9.81 -0.33
CA GLY A 77 -7.24 10.23 -1.64
C GLY A 77 -8.20 9.97 -2.81
N TYR A 78 -9.15 9.06 -2.66
CA TYR A 78 -10.17 8.72 -3.65
C TYR A 78 -11.61 8.83 -3.13
N VAL A 79 -11.80 9.49 -1.99
CA VAL A 79 -13.13 9.83 -1.45
C VAL A 79 -13.60 11.13 -2.09
N ALA A 80 -14.87 11.21 -2.51
CA ALA A 80 -15.43 12.41 -3.09
C ALA A 80 -15.35 13.60 -2.11
N PRO A 81 -14.81 14.76 -2.50
CA PRO A 81 -14.75 15.93 -1.62
C PRO A 81 -16.10 16.64 -1.50
N ASP A 82 -16.97 16.47 -2.50
CA ASP A 82 -18.27 17.13 -2.60
C ASP A 82 -19.28 16.24 -3.37
N VAL A 83 -20.55 16.63 -3.35
CA VAL A 83 -21.64 15.94 -4.07
C VAL A 83 -21.60 16.12 -5.59
N GLY A 84 -20.74 17.01 -6.10
CA GLY A 84 -20.52 17.27 -7.52
C GLY A 84 -19.41 16.41 -8.12
N ALA A 85 -18.85 15.49 -7.37
CA ALA A 85 -17.72 14.68 -7.80
C ALA A 85 -18.14 13.48 -8.66
N LEU A 86 -17.39 13.27 -9.75
CA LEU A 86 -17.38 12.03 -10.55
C LEU A 86 -16.24 11.15 -10.08
N ILE A 87 -16.54 9.92 -9.63
CA ILE A 87 -15.50 8.91 -9.40
C ILE A 87 -15.12 8.28 -10.74
N VAL A 88 -13.84 8.23 -11.05
CA VAL A 88 -13.29 7.54 -12.22
C VAL A 88 -12.58 6.27 -11.77
N ASP A 89 -13.23 5.13 -11.97
CA ASP A 89 -12.73 3.82 -11.59
C ASP A 89 -11.99 3.17 -12.77
N THR A 90 -10.67 3.03 -12.65
CA THR A 90 -9.81 2.43 -13.67
C THR A 90 -9.85 0.89 -13.67
N GLY A 91 -10.67 0.26 -12.86
CA GLY A 91 -10.71 -1.21 -12.67
C GLY A 91 -11.06 -2.03 -13.91
N ARG A 92 -11.56 -1.42 -15.01
CA ARG A 92 -11.76 -2.09 -16.31
C ARG A 92 -10.53 -2.00 -17.22
N MET A 93 -9.59 -1.12 -16.95
CA MET A 93 -8.35 -0.93 -17.71
C MET A 93 -7.30 -1.93 -17.22
N THR A 94 -7.40 -3.18 -17.63
CA THR A 94 -6.61 -4.30 -17.04
C THR A 94 -5.74 -5.04 -18.05
N ARG A 95 -5.45 -4.45 -19.20
CA ARG A 95 -4.60 -5.08 -20.22
C ARG A 95 -3.11 -4.89 -19.89
N ILE A 96 -2.32 -5.96 -20.08
CA ILE A 96 -0.87 -5.88 -20.20
C ILE A 96 -0.58 -5.62 -21.66
N LEU A 97 -0.15 -4.39 -21.97
CA LEU A 97 -0.01 -3.90 -23.35
C LEU A 97 1.23 -4.44 -24.05
N GLY A 98 2.28 -4.75 -23.29
CA GLY A 98 3.50 -5.35 -23.83
C GLY A 98 4.48 -5.75 -22.74
N ILE A 99 5.14 -6.88 -22.92
CA ILE A 99 6.29 -7.33 -22.13
C ILE A 99 7.45 -7.46 -23.11
N ASP A 100 8.46 -6.62 -22.97
CA ASP A 100 9.67 -6.66 -23.79
C ASP A 100 10.82 -7.24 -22.96
N GLU A 101 11.20 -8.48 -23.29
CA GLU A 101 12.29 -9.19 -22.60
C GLU A 101 13.68 -8.77 -23.13
N THR A 102 13.74 -8.10 -24.28
CA THR A 102 14.99 -7.57 -24.83
C THR A 102 15.34 -6.23 -24.20
N ASP A 103 14.37 -5.32 -24.16
CA ASP A 103 14.54 -3.99 -23.57
C ASP A 103 14.21 -3.97 -22.06
N MET A 104 13.82 -5.12 -21.50
CA MET A 104 13.52 -5.30 -20.07
C MET A 104 12.48 -4.30 -19.55
N THR A 105 11.36 -4.18 -20.27
CA THR A 105 10.26 -3.29 -19.91
C THR A 105 8.91 -3.99 -19.97
N VAL A 106 7.95 -3.47 -19.22
CA VAL A 106 6.54 -3.86 -19.30
C VAL A 106 5.66 -2.61 -19.29
N THR A 107 4.69 -2.56 -20.20
CA THR A 107 3.67 -1.51 -20.21
C THR A 107 2.31 -2.11 -19.90
N VAL A 108 1.62 -1.50 -18.94
CA VAL A 108 0.32 -1.98 -18.45
C VAL A 108 -0.69 -0.84 -18.34
N GLU A 109 -1.96 -1.17 -18.43
CA GLU A 109 -3.03 -0.26 -18.06
C GLU A 109 -3.10 -0.08 -16.53
N ALA A 110 -3.57 1.08 -16.09
CA ALA A 110 -3.55 1.50 -14.69
C ALA A 110 -4.35 0.60 -13.73
N GLY A 111 -5.38 -0.07 -14.22
CA GLY A 111 -6.23 -0.98 -13.45
C GLY A 111 -5.65 -2.38 -13.26
N VAL A 112 -4.57 -2.75 -13.97
CA VAL A 112 -3.87 -4.02 -13.73
C VAL A 112 -3.47 -4.10 -12.28
N THR A 113 -3.82 -5.19 -11.58
CA THR A 113 -3.40 -5.41 -10.19
C THR A 113 -1.96 -5.92 -10.11
N TRP A 114 -1.31 -5.71 -8.97
CA TRP A 114 0.05 -6.25 -8.76
C TRP A 114 0.10 -7.78 -8.84
N SER A 115 -0.97 -8.47 -8.40
CA SER A 115 -1.10 -9.92 -8.56
C SER A 115 -1.14 -10.32 -10.02
N GLN A 116 -1.99 -9.67 -10.85
CA GLN A 116 -2.06 -9.95 -12.29
C GLN A 116 -0.72 -9.70 -13.00
N LEU A 117 -0.04 -8.62 -12.65
CA LEU A 117 1.29 -8.33 -13.21
C LEU A 117 2.32 -9.39 -12.80
N TYR A 118 2.34 -9.80 -11.53
CA TYR A 118 3.20 -10.87 -11.03
C TYR A 118 2.92 -12.20 -11.74
N GLU A 119 1.65 -12.59 -11.86
CA GLU A 119 1.23 -13.82 -12.54
C GLU A 119 1.66 -13.86 -14.02
N ALA A 120 1.73 -12.71 -14.68
CA ALA A 120 2.21 -12.61 -16.06
C ALA A 120 3.73 -12.66 -16.20
N LEU A 121 4.48 -12.13 -15.21
CA LEU A 121 5.94 -12.00 -15.27
C LEU A 121 6.67 -13.19 -14.64
N HIS A 122 6.18 -13.71 -13.52
CA HIS A 122 6.81 -14.78 -12.74
C HIS A 122 7.12 -16.05 -13.56
N PRO A 123 6.21 -16.57 -14.43
CA PRO A 123 6.51 -17.73 -15.27
C PRO A 123 7.63 -17.50 -16.30
N ARG A 124 8.00 -16.23 -16.53
CA ARG A 124 9.11 -15.80 -17.40
C ARG A 124 10.42 -15.59 -16.65
N GLY A 125 10.43 -15.81 -15.32
CA GLY A 125 11.56 -15.47 -14.45
C GLY A 125 11.83 -13.97 -14.37
N LEU A 126 10.78 -13.16 -14.50
CA LEU A 126 10.83 -11.70 -14.52
C LEU A 126 9.96 -11.10 -13.40
N ARG A 127 10.35 -9.94 -12.92
CA ARG A 127 9.55 -9.08 -12.06
C ARG A 127 9.93 -7.61 -12.22
N THR A 128 9.12 -6.72 -11.70
CA THR A 128 9.52 -5.32 -11.53
C THR A 128 10.43 -5.17 -10.28
N PRO A 129 11.31 -4.15 -10.20
CA PRO A 129 12.19 -3.95 -9.05
C PRO A 129 11.43 -3.84 -7.73
N LEU A 130 10.41 -3.01 -7.71
CA LEU A 130 9.38 -2.96 -6.69
C LEU A 130 8.13 -3.58 -7.29
N TRP A 131 7.61 -4.64 -6.68
CA TRP A 131 6.67 -5.54 -7.35
C TRP A 131 5.33 -5.70 -6.63
N GLY A 132 5.02 -4.79 -5.68
CA GLY A 132 3.67 -4.62 -5.16
C GLY A 132 3.57 -4.34 -3.67
N THR A 133 2.32 -4.28 -3.22
CA THR A 133 1.93 -4.15 -1.81
C THR A 133 1.29 -5.46 -1.33
N LEU A 134 1.15 -5.67 -0.02
CA LEU A 134 0.44 -6.85 0.52
C LEU A 134 -1.02 -6.93 0.03
N SER A 135 -1.64 -5.80 -0.28
CA SER A 135 -2.98 -5.73 -0.87
C SER A 135 -3.01 -5.91 -2.39
N GLY A 136 -1.91 -6.36 -2.99
CA GLY A 136 -1.72 -6.42 -4.45
C GLY A 136 -2.70 -7.29 -5.22
N ILE A 137 -3.47 -8.15 -4.55
CA ILE A 137 -4.59 -8.87 -5.14
C ILE A 137 -5.70 -7.90 -5.63
N LYS A 138 -5.81 -6.70 -5.02
CA LYS A 138 -6.77 -5.63 -5.39
C LYS A 138 -6.09 -4.32 -5.76
N ALA A 139 -4.98 -3.98 -5.12
CA ALA A 139 -4.25 -2.76 -5.40
C ALA A 139 -3.74 -2.76 -6.84
N SER A 140 -4.11 -1.72 -7.60
CA SER A 140 -3.73 -1.57 -9.00
C SER A 140 -2.37 -0.88 -9.16
N VAL A 141 -1.72 -1.11 -10.29
CA VAL A 141 -0.43 -0.50 -10.64
C VAL A 141 -0.58 1.03 -10.69
N GLY A 142 -1.57 1.57 -11.39
CA GLY A 142 -1.79 3.02 -11.47
C GLY A 142 -2.09 3.66 -10.11
N GLY A 143 -2.89 2.98 -9.25
CA GLY A 143 -3.12 3.41 -7.87
C GLY A 143 -1.84 3.38 -7.04
N GLY A 144 -0.99 2.35 -7.20
CA GLY A 144 0.31 2.25 -6.55
C GLY A 144 1.25 3.39 -6.93
N MET A 145 1.27 3.78 -8.23
CA MET A 145 2.06 4.91 -8.72
C MET A 145 1.58 6.24 -8.13
N SER A 146 0.26 6.46 -8.07
CA SER A 146 -0.32 7.69 -7.52
C SER A 146 -0.18 7.82 -6.01
N GLN A 147 -0.26 6.70 -5.30
CA GLN A 147 -0.20 6.65 -3.84
C GLN A 147 1.20 6.30 -3.29
N ASN A 148 2.17 6.06 -4.17
CA ASN A 148 3.53 5.69 -3.78
C ASN A 148 3.61 4.51 -2.79
N GLY A 149 2.84 3.46 -3.06
CA GLY A 149 2.77 2.28 -2.19
C GLY A 149 4.11 1.60 -1.95
N LEU A 150 4.21 0.84 -0.87
CA LEU A 150 5.41 0.10 -0.49
C LEU A 150 5.06 -1.32 -0.05
N PHE A 151 5.93 -2.24 -0.22
CA PHE A 151 6.15 -3.47 0.53
C PHE A 151 7.20 -4.34 -0.20
N TRP A 152 6.78 -5.07 -1.24
CA TRP A 152 7.64 -6.00 -1.95
C TRP A 152 8.67 -5.24 -2.80
N GLY A 153 9.94 -5.47 -2.51
CA GLY A 153 11.05 -4.78 -3.17
C GLY A 153 11.42 -3.43 -2.53
N ALA A 154 10.93 -3.11 -1.32
CA ALA A 154 11.18 -1.84 -0.65
C ALA A 154 12.67 -1.52 -0.44
N ALA A 155 13.54 -2.53 -0.40
CA ALA A 155 15.00 -2.32 -0.41
C ALA A 155 15.52 -1.57 -1.66
N ARG A 156 14.72 -1.48 -2.72
CA ARG A 156 15.03 -0.74 -3.97
C ARG A 156 14.39 0.66 -4.03
N GLY A 157 13.64 1.06 -3.03
CA GLY A 157 12.97 2.36 -2.96
C GLY A 157 11.45 2.28 -2.88
N THR A 158 10.76 3.27 -3.45
CA THR A 158 9.30 3.34 -3.49
C THR A 158 8.75 2.94 -4.87
N ILE A 159 7.47 2.56 -4.94
CA ILE A 159 6.82 2.16 -6.21
C ILE A 159 6.98 3.25 -7.28
N SER A 160 6.67 4.50 -6.94
CA SER A 160 6.70 5.61 -7.90
C SER A 160 8.10 5.93 -8.43
N ALA A 161 9.14 5.61 -7.66
CA ALA A 161 10.53 5.83 -8.07
C ALA A 161 10.96 4.88 -9.22
N THR A 162 10.27 3.75 -9.39
CA THR A 162 10.63 2.74 -10.39
C THR A 162 9.99 2.96 -11.76
N ALA A 163 8.97 3.80 -11.89
CA ALA A 163 8.29 4.04 -13.17
C ALA A 163 9.22 4.67 -14.20
N LEU A 164 9.17 4.21 -15.44
CA LEU A 164 9.91 4.78 -16.57
C LEU A 164 9.12 5.90 -17.27
N ALA A 165 7.82 5.67 -17.49
CA ALA A 165 6.93 6.63 -18.14
C ALA A 165 5.47 6.36 -17.77
N PHE A 166 4.64 7.40 -17.97
CA PHE A 166 3.20 7.34 -17.89
C PHE A 166 2.56 7.94 -19.13
N ASP A 167 1.41 7.38 -19.54
CA ASP A 167 0.43 8.10 -20.34
C ASP A 167 -0.65 8.60 -19.38
N VAL A 168 -0.77 9.92 -19.27
CA VAL A 168 -1.63 10.59 -18.29
C VAL A 168 -2.73 11.34 -19.00
N VAL A 169 -3.97 11.18 -18.57
CA VAL A 169 -5.11 11.96 -19.03
C VAL A 169 -5.36 13.11 -18.04
N LEU A 170 -5.30 14.34 -18.54
CA LEU A 170 -5.51 15.56 -17.77
C LEU A 170 -7.01 15.86 -17.57
N ALA A 171 -7.32 16.87 -16.76
CA ALA A 171 -8.68 17.25 -16.43
C ALA A 171 -9.53 17.66 -17.64
N ASP A 172 -8.92 18.15 -18.71
CA ASP A 172 -9.56 18.55 -19.97
C ASP A 172 -9.68 17.38 -20.98
N GLY A 173 -9.21 16.18 -20.61
CA GLY A 173 -9.17 15.00 -21.47
C GLY A 173 -8.02 14.98 -22.48
N SER A 174 -7.06 15.90 -22.40
CA SER A 174 -5.81 15.82 -23.18
C SER A 174 -4.89 14.73 -22.59
N VAL A 175 -4.02 14.17 -23.43
CA VAL A 175 -3.09 13.10 -23.04
C VAL A 175 -1.66 13.63 -23.05
N VAL A 176 -0.94 13.36 -21.97
CA VAL A 176 0.49 13.68 -21.81
C VAL A 176 1.29 12.39 -21.72
N LEU A 177 2.31 12.26 -22.56
CA LEU A 177 3.33 11.20 -22.50
C LEU A 177 4.53 11.74 -21.73
N THR A 178 4.85 11.16 -20.58
CA THR A 178 5.81 11.75 -19.63
C THR A 178 7.27 11.40 -19.91
N GLY A 179 7.54 10.40 -20.73
CA GLY A 179 8.88 9.91 -20.99
C GLY A 179 8.97 8.98 -22.21
N ASN A 180 10.17 8.43 -22.44
CA ASN A 180 10.46 7.56 -23.59
C ASN A 180 10.22 6.06 -23.35
N GLY A 181 9.83 5.66 -22.14
CA GLY A 181 9.47 4.28 -21.80
C GLY A 181 10.63 3.32 -21.57
N PHE A 182 11.91 3.74 -21.67
CA PHE A 182 13.04 2.84 -21.42
C PHE A 182 14.10 3.39 -20.44
N LEU A 183 14.15 4.69 -20.26
CA LEU A 183 15.07 5.33 -19.31
C LEU A 183 14.45 6.58 -18.69
N ARG A 184 14.65 6.77 -17.38
CA ARG A 184 14.22 7.96 -16.64
C ARG A 184 15.36 8.44 -15.74
N PRO A 185 15.58 9.76 -15.61
CA PRO A 185 14.89 10.83 -16.36
C PRO A 185 15.49 11.06 -17.75
N TYR A 186 14.71 11.70 -18.64
CA TYR A 186 15.19 12.29 -19.88
C TYR A 186 14.99 13.80 -19.81
N GLY A 187 16.03 14.55 -19.47
CA GLY A 187 15.93 15.96 -19.10
C GLY A 187 15.28 16.16 -17.73
N PRO A 188 14.52 17.26 -17.50
CA PRO A 188 13.71 17.42 -16.30
C PRO A 188 12.72 16.28 -16.15
N ASP A 189 12.55 15.79 -14.91
CA ASP A 189 11.76 14.58 -14.61
C ASP A 189 10.25 14.85 -14.66
N VAL A 190 9.68 14.89 -15.85
CA VAL A 190 8.22 15.05 -16.05
C VAL A 190 7.45 13.85 -15.51
N THR A 191 7.99 12.63 -15.61
CA THR A 191 7.36 11.44 -15.02
C THR A 191 7.22 11.60 -13.50
N GLY A 192 8.21 12.22 -12.85
CA GLY A 192 8.20 12.52 -11.42
C GLY A 192 7.07 13.43 -10.97
N LEU A 193 6.61 14.35 -11.81
CA LEU A 193 5.47 15.23 -11.50
C LEU A 193 4.16 14.45 -11.31
N PHE A 194 4.00 13.36 -12.06
CA PHE A 194 2.80 12.51 -11.99
C PHE A 194 2.99 11.29 -11.09
N ALA A 195 4.17 11.10 -10.50
CA ALA A 195 4.46 10.05 -9.55
C ALA A 195 4.12 10.51 -8.12
N ALA A 196 3.52 9.66 -7.29
CA ALA A 196 3.12 9.99 -5.91
C ALA A 196 2.18 11.22 -5.79
N ASP A 197 1.47 11.54 -6.85
CA ASP A 197 0.64 12.74 -6.99
C ASP A 197 -0.80 12.58 -6.43
N ALA A 198 -1.12 11.46 -5.83
CA ALA A 198 -2.49 11.13 -5.40
C ALA A 198 -3.56 11.36 -6.49
N GLY A 199 -3.16 11.42 -7.77
CA GLY A 199 -4.02 11.76 -8.90
C GLY A 199 -4.41 13.24 -8.98
N ALA A 200 -3.69 14.14 -8.30
CA ALA A 200 -3.98 15.57 -8.31
C ALA A 200 -3.63 16.26 -9.64
N PHE A 201 -2.67 15.72 -10.38
CA PHE A 201 -2.24 16.29 -11.68
C PHE A 201 -2.88 15.63 -12.89
N GLY A 202 -3.38 14.40 -12.75
CA GLY A 202 -4.02 13.67 -13.84
C GLY A 202 -4.22 12.18 -13.53
N ILE A 203 -4.95 11.48 -14.39
CA ILE A 203 -5.21 10.05 -14.28
C ILE A 203 -4.22 9.30 -15.16
N LYS A 204 -3.38 8.47 -14.54
CA LYS A 204 -2.50 7.56 -15.26
C LYS A 204 -3.36 6.52 -15.97
N ALA A 205 -3.27 6.45 -17.28
CA ALA A 205 -3.94 5.44 -18.10
C ALA A 205 -3.01 4.24 -18.32
N HIS A 206 -1.77 4.51 -18.69
CA HIS A 206 -0.75 3.50 -18.89
C HIS A 206 0.48 3.77 -18.00
N VAL A 207 1.14 2.68 -17.62
CA VAL A 207 2.35 2.71 -16.79
C VAL A 207 3.40 1.82 -17.44
N THR A 208 4.57 2.37 -17.76
CA THR A 208 5.72 1.61 -18.21
C THR A 208 6.73 1.45 -17.08
N LEU A 209 7.10 0.20 -16.81
CA LEU A 209 7.97 -0.22 -15.72
C LEU A 209 9.19 -0.97 -16.25
N PRO A 210 10.37 -0.85 -15.59
CA PRO A 210 11.50 -1.71 -15.88
C PRO A 210 11.25 -3.13 -15.36
N LEU A 211 11.86 -4.09 -16.01
CA LEU A 211 11.92 -5.47 -15.58
C LEU A 211 13.31 -5.80 -15.02
N ILE A 212 13.34 -6.73 -14.10
CA ILE A 212 14.57 -7.39 -13.63
C ILE A 212 14.36 -8.90 -13.65
N ARG A 213 15.45 -9.66 -13.72
CA ARG A 213 15.39 -11.11 -13.50
C ARG A 213 14.98 -11.39 -12.07
N GLU A 214 14.09 -12.36 -11.88
CA GLU A 214 13.77 -12.84 -10.55
C GLU A 214 14.95 -13.63 -9.98
N ALA A 215 15.18 -13.53 -8.67
CA ALA A 215 16.24 -14.26 -8.02
C ALA A 215 15.95 -15.77 -8.05
N GLU A 216 17.00 -16.59 -8.26
CA GLU A 216 16.89 -18.05 -8.33
C GLU A 216 17.02 -18.71 -6.95
N ALA A 217 17.61 -17.99 -5.98
CA ALA A 217 17.88 -18.52 -4.66
C ALA A 217 17.47 -17.55 -3.55
N PHE A 218 17.01 -18.11 -2.44
CA PHE A 218 16.50 -17.37 -1.28
C PHE A 218 17.03 -17.94 0.02
N ALA A 219 17.35 -17.06 0.96
CA ALA A 219 17.57 -17.41 2.35
C ALA A 219 16.64 -16.56 3.25
N TYR A 220 16.20 -17.14 4.36
CA TYR A 220 15.20 -16.55 5.24
C TYR A 220 15.72 -16.47 6.67
N GLY A 221 15.51 -15.33 7.32
CA GLY A 221 15.86 -15.12 8.72
C GLY A 221 14.73 -14.46 9.49
N SER A 222 14.63 -14.81 10.77
CA SER A 222 13.75 -14.14 11.73
C SER A 222 14.47 -14.00 13.06
N PHE A 223 14.36 -12.83 13.69
CA PHE A 223 15.05 -12.49 14.93
C PHE A 223 14.09 -11.79 15.88
N ALA A 224 14.17 -12.12 17.16
CA ALA A 224 13.46 -11.45 18.23
C ALA A 224 14.42 -10.57 19.04
N PHE A 225 13.93 -9.41 19.47
CA PHE A 225 14.66 -8.41 20.25
C PHE A 225 13.86 -8.04 21.48
N ASP A 226 14.54 -7.81 22.60
CA ASP A 226 13.90 -7.50 23.87
C ASP A 226 13.40 -6.06 23.97
N ALA A 227 14.00 -5.12 23.20
CA ALA A 227 13.65 -3.71 23.25
C ALA A 227 13.87 -2.98 21.92
N PRO A 228 13.17 -1.84 21.70
CA PRO A 228 13.27 -1.02 20.48
C PRO A 228 14.70 -0.58 20.11
N PRO A 229 15.60 -0.21 21.04
CA PRO A 229 16.93 0.26 20.66
C PRO A 229 17.73 -0.78 19.87
N GLN A 230 17.78 -2.02 20.33
CA GLN A 230 18.48 -3.11 19.66
C GLN A 230 17.83 -3.48 18.32
N PHE A 231 16.50 -3.54 18.32
CA PHE A 231 15.70 -3.79 17.12
C PHE A 231 15.96 -2.73 16.03
N CYS A 232 15.88 -1.45 16.37
CA CYS A 232 16.12 -0.34 15.42
C CYS A 232 17.57 -0.35 14.91
N ALA A 233 18.54 -0.62 15.78
CA ALA A 233 19.95 -0.67 15.41
C ALA A 233 20.22 -1.79 14.42
N ALA A 234 19.76 -3.01 14.71
CA ALA A 234 19.91 -4.18 13.84
C ALA A 234 19.25 -3.96 12.47
N MET A 235 17.98 -3.55 12.46
CA MET A 235 17.22 -3.34 11.23
C MET A 235 17.85 -2.25 10.35
N SER A 236 18.33 -1.17 10.97
CA SER A 236 19.02 -0.09 10.29
C SER A 236 20.39 -0.50 9.72
N GLU A 237 21.16 -1.31 10.44
CA GLU A 237 22.47 -1.77 9.96
C GLU A 237 22.32 -2.74 8.80
N ILE A 238 21.39 -3.69 8.89
CA ILE A 238 21.06 -4.62 7.79
C ILE A 238 20.66 -3.87 6.53
N ALA A 239 19.83 -2.83 6.65
CA ALA A 239 19.41 -1.99 5.52
C ALA A 239 20.59 -1.24 4.88
N ARG A 240 21.42 -0.58 5.69
CA ARG A 240 22.61 0.14 5.20
C ARG A 240 23.61 -0.78 4.50
N ALA A 241 23.72 -2.03 4.97
CA ALA A 241 24.57 -3.03 4.36
C ALA A 241 24.01 -3.59 3.04
N GLY A 242 22.74 -3.33 2.68
CA GLY A 242 22.12 -3.79 1.45
C GLY A 242 22.01 -5.32 1.33
N LEU A 243 21.86 -6.01 2.45
CA LEU A 243 21.92 -7.47 2.51
C LEU A 243 20.57 -8.14 2.25
N ALA A 244 19.47 -7.54 2.72
CA ALA A 244 18.13 -8.08 2.56
C ALA A 244 17.43 -7.48 1.34
N SER A 245 16.70 -8.29 0.58
CA SER A 245 15.77 -7.83 -0.44
C SER A 245 14.46 -7.38 0.17
N GLU A 246 14.04 -8.05 1.25
CA GLU A 246 12.87 -7.70 2.04
C GLU A 246 13.26 -7.66 3.53
N SER A 247 12.84 -6.60 4.23
CA SER A 247 13.09 -6.41 5.67
C SER A 247 11.88 -5.74 6.30
N PHE A 248 11.16 -6.49 7.11
CA PHE A 248 9.97 -6.00 7.82
C PHE A 248 9.97 -6.51 9.27
N GLY A 249 9.27 -5.79 10.13
CA GLY A 249 9.22 -6.11 11.56
C GLY A 249 7.86 -5.82 12.17
N PHE A 250 7.64 -6.40 13.34
CA PHE A 250 6.43 -6.23 14.14
C PHE A 250 6.78 -6.00 15.60
N ASP A 251 5.95 -5.19 16.27
CA ASP A 251 5.90 -5.16 17.72
C ASP A 251 5.08 -6.34 18.27
N PRO A 252 5.10 -6.57 19.60
CA PRO A 252 4.36 -7.67 20.22
C PRO A 252 2.86 -7.63 19.95
N PHE A 253 2.25 -6.44 20.00
CA PHE A 253 0.81 -6.30 19.82
C PHE A 253 0.38 -6.70 18.41
N LEU A 254 0.99 -6.11 17.37
CA LEU A 254 0.62 -6.42 15.98
C LEU A 254 0.93 -7.88 15.63
N GLN A 255 2.02 -8.42 16.17
CA GLN A 255 2.34 -9.84 16.00
C GLN A 255 1.25 -10.73 16.59
N ALA A 256 0.77 -10.44 17.81
CA ALA A 256 -0.33 -11.17 18.44
C ALA A 256 -1.64 -11.07 17.62
N GLN A 257 -1.98 -9.88 17.08
CA GLN A 257 -3.15 -9.69 16.22
C GLN A 257 -3.06 -10.51 14.92
N ARG A 258 -1.87 -10.57 14.31
CA ARG A 258 -1.66 -11.38 13.10
C ARG A 258 -1.74 -12.88 13.36
N MET A 259 -1.27 -13.34 14.52
CA MET A 259 -1.31 -14.74 14.91
C MET A 259 -2.72 -15.24 15.27
N LYS A 260 -3.63 -14.37 15.70
CA LYS A 260 -5.05 -14.72 15.96
C LYS A 260 -5.82 -15.08 14.68
N ARG A 261 -5.33 -14.69 13.50
CA ARG A 261 -6.02 -14.97 12.24
C ARG A 261 -5.86 -16.43 11.82
N ASP A 262 -6.95 -17.08 11.46
CA ASP A 262 -7.00 -18.45 10.90
C ASP A 262 -6.15 -18.63 9.61
N SER A 263 -5.70 -17.53 9.01
CA SER A 263 -4.96 -17.55 7.74
C SER A 263 -3.62 -18.27 7.81
N LEU A 264 -2.93 -18.25 8.96
CA LEU A 264 -1.64 -18.95 9.11
C LEU A 264 -1.76 -20.47 8.91
N ALA A 265 -2.88 -21.07 9.32
CA ALA A 265 -3.11 -22.50 9.07
C ALA A 265 -3.43 -22.80 7.60
N THR A 266 -4.09 -21.88 6.91
CA THR A 266 -4.40 -21.97 5.47
C THR A 266 -3.16 -21.69 4.64
N ASP A 267 -2.35 -20.72 5.03
CA ASP A 267 -1.09 -20.36 4.40
C ASP A 267 -0.04 -21.46 4.59
N ALA A 268 -0.02 -22.13 5.74
CA ALA A 268 0.80 -23.33 5.96
C ALA A 268 0.39 -24.50 5.04
N LYS A 269 -0.91 -24.67 4.74
CA LYS A 269 -1.38 -25.65 3.74
C LYS A 269 -0.96 -25.28 2.31
N ALA A 270 -0.98 -23.99 1.96
CA ALA A 270 -0.49 -23.50 0.66
C ALA A 270 1.02 -23.72 0.51
N LEU A 271 1.80 -23.48 1.58
CA LEU A 271 3.24 -23.79 1.63
C LEU A 271 3.52 -25.29 1.40
N VAL A 272 2.77 -26.17 2.07
CA VAL A 272 2.84 -27.62 1.87
C VAL A 272 2.47 -28.03 0.44
N GLY A 273 1.47 -27.37 -0.15
CA GLY A 273 1.07 -27.58 -1.55
C GLY A 273 2.18 -27.22 -2.55
N MET A 274 2.84 -26.09 -2.34
CA MET A 274 3.92 -25.60 -3.20
C MET A 274 5.20 -26.45 -3.08
N MET A 275 5.57 -26.87 -1.88
CA MET A 275 6.70 -27.78 -1.65
C MET A 275 6.46 -29.18 -2.21
N ARG A 276 5.19 -29.59 -2.36
CA ARG A 276 4.80 -30.82 -3.07
C ARG A 276 5.09 -30.73 -4.57
N SER A 277 4.83 -29.58 -5.19
CA SER A 277 5.08 -29.37 -6.62
C SER A 277 6.56 -29.33 -6.98
N GLN A 278 7.44 -29.04 -6.01
CA GLN A 278 8.90 -28.98 -6.17
C GLN A 278 9.62 -30.29 -5.74
N GLY A 279 8.92 -31.40 -5.55
CA GLY A 279 9.51 -32.74 -5.33
C GLY A 279 9.95 -33.07 -3.90
N GLY A 280 9.54 -32.31 -2.89
CA GLY A 280 9.98 -32.43 -1.51
C GLY A 280 8.90 -32.87 -0.49
N PHE A 281 8.09 -33.89 -0.77
CA PHE A 281 6.93 -34.29 0.05
C PHE A 281 7.21 -34.41 1.57
N TRP A 282 8.27 -35.10 1.97
CA TRP A 282 8.61 -35.31 3.39
C TRP A 282 9.19 -34.06 4.07
N LYS A 283 9.90 -33.19 3.34
CA LYS A 283 10.37 -31.89 3.84
C LYS A 283 9.18 -30.96 4.11
N GLY A 284 8.21 -30.91 3.19
CA GLY A 284 7.02 -30.06 3.32
C GLY A 284 6.11 -30.44 4.50
N VAL A 285 5.91 -31.74 4.76
CA VAL A 285 5.11 -32.21 5.92
C VAL A 285 5.80 -31.89 7.25
N LYS A 286 7.12 -32.02 7.31
CA LYS A 286 7.90 -31.74 8.54
C LYS A 286 7.98 -30.24 8.83
N GLU A 287 8.06 -29.40 7.81
CA GLU A 287 8.01 -27.93 7.93
C GLU A 287 6.59 -27.44 8.27
N GLY A 288 5.54 -27.99 7.64
CA GLY A 288 4.14 -27.66 7.96
C GLY A 288 3.74 -28.03 9.39
N ALA A 289 4.25 -29.16 9.92
CA ALA A 289 4.02 -29.55 11.32
C ALA A 289 4.76 -28.64 12.31
N LYS A 290 5.96 -28.14 11.96
CA LYS A 290 6.70 -27.15 12.74
C LYS A 290 5.96 -25.80 12.80
N VAL A 291 5.34 -25.37 11.68
CA VAL A 291 4.55 -24.15 11.59
C VAL A 291 3.38 -24.15 12.57
N VAL A 292 2.66 -25.28 12.65
CA VAL A 292 1.52 -25.45 13.58
C VAL A 292 1.98 -25.53 15.03
N ALA A 293 3.13 -26.16 15.29
CA ALA A 293 3.69 -26.29 16.64
C ALA A 293 4.35 -25.00 17.14
N ALA A 294 5.06 -24.28 16.25
CA ALA A 294 5.74 -23.02 16.57
C ALA A 294 4.75 -21.87 16.86
N GLY A 295 3.56 -21.89 16.23
CA GLY A 295 2.55 -20.85 16.40
C GLY A 295 2.05 -20.65 17.84
N ARG A 296 2.26 -21.62 18.74
CA ARG A 296 1.84 -21.52 20.14
C ARG A 296 2.96 -21.14 21.11
N SER A 297 4.19 -21.57 20.86
CA SER A 297 5.33 -21.27 21.77
C SER A 297 5.99 -19.92 21.50
N PHE A 298 5.76 -19.33 20.32
CA PHE A 298 6.33 -18.05 19.92
C PHE A 298 5.62 -16.84 20.56
N LEU A 299 4.36 -17.02 21.01
CA LEU A 299 3.53 -15.96 21.59
C LEU A 299 3.91 -15.58 23.02
N ASP A 300 4.48 -16.51 23.77
CA ASP A 300 4.72 -16.32 25.21
C ASP A 300 5.95 -15.44 25.52
N ASP A 301 6.83 -15.20 24.51
CA ASP A 301 8.10 -14.47 24.67
C ASP A 301 8.36 -13.37 23.61
N ALA A 302 7.41 -13.12 22.70
CA ALA A 302 7.67 -12.25 21.56
C ALA A 302 7.62 -10.77 21.95
N LYS A 303 8.73 -10.10 21.76
CA LYS A 303 8.84 -8.66 21.92
C LYS A 303 8.85 -8.01 20.52
N PHE A 304 9.95 -7.48 20.04
CA PHE A 304 10.06 -6.98 18.67
C PHE A 304 10.64 -8.08 17.76
N SER A 305 10.11 -8.21 16.55
CA SER A 305 10.60 -9.21 15.58
C SER A 305 10.99 -8.57 14.25
N ILE A 306 12.10 -9.03 13.67
CA ILE A 306 12.50 -8.73 12.29
C ILE A 306 12.39 -10.00 11.46
N HIS A 307 11.84 -9.87 10.26
CA HIS A 307 11.73 -10.93 9.26
C HIS A 307 12.41 -10.49 7.98
N LEU A 308 13.24 -11.35 7.42
CA LEU A 308 14.17 -11.00 6.36
C LEU A 308 14.18 -12.05 5.25
N ILE A 309 14.31 -11.56 4.03
CA ILE A 309 14.56 -12.37 2.85
C ILE A 309 15.83 -11.85 2.18
N ALA A 310 16.79 -12.73 1.96
CA ALA A 310 17.98 -12.45 1.15
C ALA A 310 17.85 -13.18 -0.18
N GLU A 311 18.03 -12.46 -1.28
CA GLU A 311 18.03 -12.96 -2.65
C GLU A 311 19.46 -13.17 -3.14
N GLY A 312 19.66 -14.18 -3.99
CA GLY A 312 20.94 -14.43 -4.68
C GLY A 312 20.73 -15.08 -6.04
N LEU A 313 21.74 -14.98 -6.92
CA LEU A 313 21.80 -15.73 -8.17
C LEU A 313 22.10 -17.21 -7.90
N THR A 314 22.75 -17.49 -6.78
CA THR A 314 23.04 -18.85 -6.30
C THR A 314 22.65 -19.00 -4.85
N GLN A 315 22.42 -20.23 -4.40
CA GLN A 315 22.13 -20.49 -2.99
C GLN A 315 23.29 -20.05 -2.09
N GLY A 316 24.54 -20.22 -2.53
CA GLY A 316 25.71 -19.76 -1.77
C GLY A 316 25.74 -18.23 -1.57
N GLU A 317 25.28 -17.44 -2.55
CA GLU A 317 25.16 -15.99 -2.38
C GLU A 317 24.06 -15.62 -1.38
N ALA A 318 22.88 -16.23 -1.50
CA ALA A 318 21.78 -15.99 -0.58
C ALA A 318 22.15 -16.37 0.88
N ASP A 319 22.82 -17.51 1.05
CA ASP A 319 23.29 -18.01 2.34
C ASP A 319 24.37 -17.10 2.95
N GLU A 320 25.32 -16.59 2.15
CA GLU A 320 26.34 -15.66 2.63
C GLU A 320 25.73 -14.31 3.07
N ARG A 321 24.77 -13.79 2.31
CA ARG A 321 24.01 -12.59 2.73
C ARG A 321 23.31 -12.83 4.06
N MET A 322 22.64 -13.98 4.22
CA MET A 322 21.95 -14.34 5.46
C MET A 322 22.91 -14.55 6.62
N ARG A 323 24.07 -15.15 6.38
CA ARG A 323 25.12 -15.30 7.41
C ARG A 323 25.61 -13.94 7.95
N ARG A 324 25.73 -12.94 7.08
CA ARG A 324 26.07 -11.56 7.50
C ARG A 324 24.93 -10.90 8.26
N ILE A 325 23.70 -11.14 7.85
CA ILE A 325 22.50 -10.70 8.58
C ILE A 325 22.45 -11.32 9.97
N ASP A 326 22.71 -12.65 10.08
CA ASP A 326 22.80 -13.37 11.34
C ASP A 326 23.82 -12.70 12.28
N ALA A 327 25.02 -12.37 11.77
CA ALA A 327 26.07 -11.73 12.56
C ALA A 327 25.71 -10.31 13.04
N ILE A 328 25.03 -9.52 12.21
CA ILE A 328 24.54 -8.19 12.60
C ILE A 328 23.46 -8.31 13.67
N ALA A 329 22.47 -9.19 13.47
CA ALA A 329 21.38 -9.38 14.41
C ALA A 329 21.91 -9.84 15.78
N ASP A 330 22.80 -10.84 15.80
CA ASP A 330 23.45 -11.34 17.00
C ASP A 330 24.26 -10.23 17.71
N GLY A 331 25.04 -9.45 16.97
CA GLY A 331 25.81 -8.30 17.47
C GLY A 331 24.96 -7.23 18.18
N HIS A 332 23.67 -7.13 17.82
CA HIS A 332 22.69 -6.26 18.51
C HIS A 332 21.82 -7.01 19.54
N GLY A 333 22.18 -8.23 19.90
CA GLY A 333 21.45 -9.01 20.90
C GLY A 333 20.16 -9.67 20.38
N GLY A 334 20.01 -9.78 19.07
CA GLY A 334 18.89 -10.48 18.44
C GLY A 334 18.98 -11.98 18.62
N ARG A 335 17.88 -12.59 19.03
CA ARG A 335 17.75 -14.05 19.13
C ARG A 335 17.12 -14.62 17.85
N LYS A 336 17.78 -15.58 17.21
CA LYS A 336 17.21 -16.28 16.05
C LYS A 336 15.97 -17.05 16.44
N VAL A 337 14.89 -16.85 15.69
CA VAL A 337 13.60 -17.52 15.90
C VAL A 337 13.14 -18.23 14.62
N GLU A 338 12.01 -18.92 14.68
CA GLU A 338 11.46 -19.64 13.53
C GLU A 338 11.14 -18.67 12.37
N ASN A 339 11.61 -18.99 11.16
CA ASN A 339 11.53 -18.15 9.98
C ASN A 339 10.35 -18.51 9.04
N THR A 340 9.26 -19.00 9.60
CA THR A 340 8.05 -19.35 8.84
C THR A 340 7.37 -18.12 8.23
N ILE A 341 7.32 -17.00 8.94
CA ILE A 341 6.63 -15.78 8.49
C ILE A 341 7.16 -15.28 7.12
N PRO A 342 8.47 -15.04 6.93
CA PRO A 342 8.97 -14.58 5.63
C PRO A 342 8.80 -15.63 4.52
N LYS A 343 8.87 -16.91 4.82
CA LYS A 343 8.62 -18.00 3.86
C LYS A 343 7.17 -18.02 3.38
N VAL A 344 6.21 -17.95 4.29
CA VAL A 344 4.77 -17.95 3.97
C VAL A 344 4.41 -16.72 3.15
N LEU A 345 4.86 -15.53 3.58
CA LEU A 345 4.60 -14.29 2.85
C LEU A 345 5.20 -14.32 1.45
N ARG A 346 6.43 -14.82 1.29
CA ARG A 346 7.05 -14.94 -0.06
C ARG A 346 6.34 -15.96 -0.94
N ALA A 347 5.83 -17.03 -0.34
CA ALA A 347 5.09 -18.08 -1.05
C ALA A 347 3.70 -17.63 -1.52
N ASN A 348 3.06 -16.69 -0.82
CA ASN A 348 1.78 -16.09 -1.17
C ASN A 348 1.87 -14.55 -1.02
N PRO A 349 2.50 -13.87 -1.99
CA PRO A 349 2.82 -12.45 -1.84
C PRO A 349 1.61 -11.52 -1.86
N PHE A 350 0.49 -11.96 -2.43
CA PHE A 350 -0.75 -11.21 -2.56
C PHE A 350 -1.93 -11.96 -1.95
N PRO A 351 -1.95 -12.12 -0.61
CA PRO A 351 -3.03 -12.82 0.07
C PRO A 351 -4.33 -12.00 -0.03
N PRO A 352 -5.48 -12.63 0.29
CA PRO A 352 -6.72 -11.91 0.46
C PRO A 352 -6.60 -10.76 1.45
N VAL A 353 -7.30 -9.65 1.18
CA VAL A 353 -7.21 -8.42 1.99
C VAL A 353 -8.00 -8.48 3.31
N ASN A 354 -8.05 -9.65 3.92
CA ASN A 354 -8.69 -9.85 5.23
C ASN A 354 -8.07 -8.99 6.34
N SER A 355 -6.86 -8.45 6.08
CA SER A 355 -6.17 -7.53 6.98
C SER A 355 -6.72 -6.11 7.03
N MET A 356 -7.73 -5.78 6.19
CA MET A 356 -8.46 -4.51 6.30
C MET A 356 -9.35 -4.40 7.54
N VAL A 357 -9.49 -5.48 8.30
CA VAL A 357 -10.25 -5.54 9.55
C VAL A 357 -9.45 -6.26 10.61
N GLY A 358 -9.76 -6.04 11.88
CA GLY A 358 -9.15 -6.79 12.98
C GLY A 358 -9.58 -8.26 12.99
N PRO A 359 -8.90 -9.12 13.75
CA PRO A 359 -9.16 -10.57 13.79
C PRO A 359 -10.59 -10.92 14.19
N ASP A 360 -11.19 -10.13 15.08
CA ASP A 360 -12.54 -10.33 15.59
C ASP A 360 -13.60 -9.47 14.87
N GLY A 361 -13.22 -8.61 13.93
CA GLY A 361 -14.09 -7.71 13.18
C GLY A 361 -14.00 -6.24 13.62
N GLU A 362 -12.94 -5.88 14.31
CA GLU A 362 -12.62 -4.49 14.66
C GLU A 362 -12.32 -3.67 13.40
N ARG A 363 -12.56 -2.36 13.47
CA ARG A 363 -11.99 -1.42 12.49
C ARG A 363 -10.47 -1.42 12.60
N TRP A 364 -9.85 -1.09 11.49
CA TRP A 364 -8.40 -1.03 11.35
C TRP A 364 -8.01 0.23 10.56
N VAL A 365 -6.97 0.92 11.02
CA VAL A 365 -6.35 1.97 10.23
C VAL A 365 -4.87 2.13 10.62
N PRO A 366 -3.94 2.19 9.66
CA PRO A 366 -2.57 2.57 9.91
C PRO A 366 -2.34 4.08 9.75
N VAL A 367 -1.26 4.54 10.34
CA VAL A 367 -0.56 5.79 10.02
C VAL A 367 0.86 5.43 9.66
N HIS A 368 1.46 6.04 8.67
CA HIS A 368 2.81 5.70 8.29
C HIS A 368 3.69 6.92 8.07
N GLY A 369 4.96 6.77 8.42
CA GLY A 369 6.00 7.72 8.11
C GLY A 369 7.33 7.02 7.87
N ILE A 370 8.10 7.58 6.94
CA ILE A 370 9.48 7.16 6.67
C ILE A 370 10.39 8.21 7.29
N VAL A 371 11.27 7.80 8.17
CA VAL A 371 12.23 8.65 8.84
C VAL A 371 13.67 8.23 8.54
N ARG A 372 14.62 9.09 8.81
CA ARG A 372 16.04 8.71 8.79
C ARG A 372 16.30 7.66 9.86
N HIS A 373 17.21 6.72 9.62
CA HIS A 373 17.59 5.69 10.60
C HIS A 373 17.93 6.27 11.99
N SER A 374 18.60 7.43 12.03
CA SER A 374 18.97 8.13 13.29
C SER A 374 17.78 8.70 14.06
N LYS A 375 16.59 8.75 13.47
CA LYS A 375 15.37 9.29 14.09
C LYS A 375 14.40 8.20 14.52
N ALA A 376 14.58 6.96 14.06
CA ALA A 376 13.60 5.89 14.23
C ALA A 376 13.25 5.62 15.69
N LEU A 377 14.26 5.46 16.56
CA LEU A 377 14.03 5.22 17.99
C LEU A 377 13.28 6.38 18.65
N GLY A 378 13.72 7.62 18.43
CA GLY A 378 13.08 8.79 19.05
C GLY A 378 11.62 8.98 18.63
N VAL A 379 11.27 8.59 17.39
CA VAL A 379 9.86 8.59 16.93
C VAL A 379 9.06 7.51 17.62
N ILE A 380 9.60 6.29 17.75
CA ILE A 380 8.93 5.19 18.48
C ILE A 380 8.69 5.60 19.94
N ASP A 381 9.70 6.19 20.60
CA ASP A 381 9.60 6.66 22.00
C ASP A 381 8.51 7.74 22.13
N ALA A 382 8.47 8.72 21.21
CA ALA A 382 7.49 9.79 21.23
C ALA A 382 6.05 9.26 21.01
N ILE A 383 5.85 8.32 20.10
CA ILE A 383 4.53 7.70 19.87
C ILE A 383 4.13 6.83 21.06
N THR A 384 5.07 6.11 21.67
CA THR A 384 4.81 5.33 22.88
C THR A 384 4.36 6.23 24.04
N ALA A 385 5.06 7.35 24.28
CA ALA A 385 4.66 8.32 25.28
C ALA A 385 3.27 8.94 25.01
N LEU A 386 2.93 9.18 23.74
CA LEU A 386 1.57 9.60 23.34
C LEU A 386 0.53 8.56 23.76
N TYR A 387 0.75 7.28 23.48
CA TYR A 387 -0.18 6.21 23.85
C TYR A 387 -0.30 6.06 25.37
N GLU A 388 0.80 6.15 26.11
CA GLU A 388 0.79 6.14 27.57
C GLU A 388 -0.04 7.28 28.14
N SER A 389 0.04 8.49 27.56
CA SER A 389 -0.76 9.64 27.99
C SER A 389 -2.27 9.49 27.76
N HIS A 390 -2.67 8.59 26.86
CA HIS A 390 -4.07 8.28 26.53
C HIS A 390 -4.50 6.89 26.98
N ALA A 391 -3.69 6.19 27.78
CA ALA A 391 -3.89 4.78 28.12
C ALA A 391 -5.26 4.49 28.74
N ALA A 392 -5.75 5.36 29.62
CA ALA A 392 -7.08 5.21 30.26
C ALA A 392 -8.24 5.26 29.25
N ASP A 393 -8.18 6.17 28.26
CA ASP A 393 -9.20 6.26 27.23
C ASP A 393 -9.07 5.13 26.21
N MET A 394 -7.86 4.73 25.84
CA MET A 394 -7.62 3.58 24.96
C MET A 394 -8.18 2.30 25.60
N GLU A 395 -7.90 2.06 26.89
CA GLU A 395 -8.44 0.90 27.61
C GLU A 395 -9.97 0.96 27.70
N ARG A 396 -10.53 2.09 28.10
CA ARG A 396 -12.01 2.27 28.23
C ARG A 396 -12.76 2.04 26.92
N LEU A 397 -12.17 2.41 25.78
CA LEU A 397 -12.77 2.33 24.45
C LEU A 397 -12.33 1.10 23.65
N ASP A 398 -11.52 0.23 24.26
CA ASP A 398 -10.92 -0.96 23.62
C ASP A 398 -10.15 -0.61 22.34
N VAL A 399 -9.40 0.50 22.36
CA VAL A 399 -8.53 0.94 21.27
C VAL A 399 -7.14 0.34 21.47
N GLY A 400 -6.76 -0.60 20.61
CA GLY A 400 -5.43 -1.18 20.58
C GLY A 400 -4.55 -0.53 19.51
N ALA A 401 -3.24 -0.44 19.77
CA ALA A 401 -2.27 0.05 18.82
C ALA A 401 -1.00 -0.80 18.81
N GLY A 402 -0.42 -1.01 17.64
CA GLY A 402 0.84 -1.72 17.43
C GLY A 402 1.59 -1.15 16.24
N TYR A 403 2.73 -1.74 15.90
CA TYR A 403 3.62 -1.22 14.87
C TYR A 403 4.00 -2.28 13.85
N MET A 404 3.94 -1.91 12.57
CA MET A 404 4.69 -2.53 11.52
C MET A 404 5.90 -1.67 11.16
N PHE A 405 7.01 -2.31 10.81
CA PHE A 405 8.25 -1.65 10.42
C PHE A 405 8.72 -2.19 9.09
N LEU A 406 9.31 -1.32 8.27
CA LEU A 406 10.05 -1.70 7.07
C LEU A 406 11.32 -0.84 6.95
N THR A 407 12.26 -1.30 6.10
CA THR A 407 13.31 -0.41 5.60
C THR A 407 13.05 -0.10 4.14
N VAL A 408 13.30 1.16 3.75
CA VAL A 408 13.06 1.68 2.41
C VAL A 408 14.37 2.15 1.81
N ALA A 409 14.80 1.52 0.74
CA ALA A 409 16.15 1.65 0.23
C ALA A 409 17.18 1.42 1.37
N GLN A 410 18.32 2.12 1.32
CA GLN A 410 19.33 2.11 2.38
C GLN A 410 19.23 3.29 3.34
N THR A 411 18.29 4.19 3.12
CA THR A 411 18.22 5.51 3.78
C THR A 411 17.00 5.70 4.66
N GLY A 412 15.94 4.94 4.45
CA GLY A 412 14.66 5.13 5.11
C GLY A 412 14.32 4.02 6.10
N PHE A 413 13.79 4.41 7.25
CA PHE A 413 13.17 3.54 8.24
C PHE A 413 11.68 3.89 8.31
N LEU A 414 10.83 2.98 7.85
CA LEU A 414 9.38 3.14 7.90
C LEU A 414 8.86 2.64 9.24
N ILE A 415 8.04 3.45 9.86
CA ILE A 415 7.27 3.13 11.07
C ILE A 415 5.81 3.29 10.71
N GLU A 416 5.02 2.24 10.92
CA GLU A 416 3.59 2.21 10.63
C GLU A 416 2.81 1.84 11.91
N PRO A 417 2.46 2.81 12.77
CA PRO A 417 1.47 2.62 13.83
C PRO A 417 0.14 2.17 13.23
N VAL A 418 -0.47 1.17 13.85
CA VAL A 418 -1.73 0.56 13.39
C VAL A 418 -2.71 0.53 14.53
N PHE A 419 -3.90 1.09 14.33
CA PHE A 419 -4.98 1.11 15.31
C PHE A 419 -6.04 0.05 15.02
N TYR A 420 -6.57 -0.54 16.09
CA TYR A 420 -7.72 -1.46 16.08
C TYR A 420 -8.73 -1.00 17.14
N TRP A 421 -10.01 -0.99 16.80
CA TRP A 421 -11.08 -0.64 17.74
C TRP A 421 -12.42 -1.27 17.33
N PRO A 422 -13.30 -1.62 18.29
CA PRO A 422 -14.63 -2.09 18.00
C PRO A 422 -15.49 -0.95 17.44
N ASP A 423 -15.90 -1.08 16.17
CA ASP A 423 -16.76 -0.10 15.46
C ASP A 423 -17.45 -0.77 14.27
N ALA A 424 -18.49 -0.13 13.74
CA ALA A 424 -19.20 -0.61 12.58
C ALA A 424 -18.32 -0.64 11.32
N LEU A 425 -18.35 -1.74 10.59
CA LEU A 425 -17.68 -1.91 9.31
C LEU A 425 -18.54 -1.34 8.17
N GLY A 426 -17.90 -0.65 7.22
CA GLY A 426 -18.54 -0.10 6.02
C GLY A 426 -18.69 -1.11 4.88
N GLU A 427 -19.30 -0.66 3.80
CA GLU A 427 -19.54 -1.44 2.59
C GLU A 427 -18.23 -1.85 1.90
N ILE A 428 -17.21 -1.01 1.98
CA ILE A 428 -15.88 -1.32 1.43
C ILE A 428 -15.28 -2.56 2.09
N HIS A 429 -15.43 -2.73 3.40
CA HIS A 429 -14.97 -3.91 4.13
C HIS A 429 -15.74 -5.15 3.68
N ARG A 430 -17.07 -5.06 3.59
CA ARG A 430 -17.94 -6.15 3.16
C ARG A 430 -17.59 -6.66 1.77
N ARG A 431 -17.29 -5.77 0.81
CA ARG A 431 -16.96 -6.12 -0.57
C ARG A 431 -15.50 -6.51 -0.78
N SER A 432 -14.63 -6.15 0.16
CA SER A 432 -13.19 -6.41 0.02
C SER A 432 -12.71 -7.66 0.73
N VAL A 433 -13.21 -7.91 1.94
CA VAL A 433 -12.91 -9.10 2.74
C VAL A 433 -13.55 -10.34 2.12
N GLU A 434 -12.83 -11.47 2.16
CA GLU A 434 -13.36 -12.74 1.67
C GLU A 434 -14.70 -13.11 2.34
N PRO A 435 -15.70 -13.58 1.59
CA PRO A 435 -17.02 -13.91 2.16
C PRO A 435 -16.96 -14.92 3.31
N ALA A 436 -16.08 -15.93 3.23
CA ALA A 436 -15.92 -16.92 4.27
C ALA A 436 -15.28 -16.37 5.55
N HIS A 437 -14.38 -15.38 5.44
CA HIS A 437 -13.82 -14.67 6.57
C HIS A 437 -14.84 -13.68 7.14
N TRP A 438 -15.48 -12.88 6.26
CA TRP A 438 -16.53 -11.95 6.62
C TRP A 438 -17.65 -12.59 7.45
N ALA A 439 -18.07 -13.81 7.11
CA ALA A 439 -19.12 -14.53 7.82
C ALA A 439 -18.77 -14.86 9.28
N LYS A 440 -17.49 -14.95 9.63
CA LYS A 440 -17.00 -15.29 10.97
C LYS A 440 -16.79 -14.07 11.88
N LEU A 441 -16.69 -12.87 11.29
CA LEU A 441 -16.40 -11.65 12.05
C LEU A 441 -17.55 -11.24 12.95
N LYS A 442 -17.24 -10.75 14.14
CA LYS A 442 -18.21 -10.02 14.99
C LYS A 442 -18.70 -8.77 14.27
N ARG A 443 -19.89 -8.33 14.62
CA ARG A 443 -20.47 -7.07 14.18
C ARG A 443 -20.58 -6.13 15.37
N PHE A 444 -19.76 -5.11 15.35
CA PHE A 444 -19.81 -4.08 16.37
C PHE A 444 -20.80 -2.98 15.96
N PRO A 445 -21.50 -2.35 16.90
CA PRO A 445 -22.26 -1.12 16.64
C PRO A 445 -21.30 0.04 16.34
N ALA A 446 -21.83 1.12 15.77
CA ALA A 446 -21.06 2.34 15.55
C ALA A 446 -20.51 2.90 16.88
N ASN A 447 -19.20 3.16 16.92
CA ASN A 447 -18.50 3.67 18.10
C ASN A 447 -17.84 5.01 17.76
N VAL A 448 -18.66 6.08 17.84
CA VAL A 448 -18.22 7.44 17.47
C VAL A 448 -17.11 7.93 18.40
N GLU A 449 -17.16 7.56 19.69
CA GLU A 449 -16.19 8.00 20.69
C GLU A 449 -14.80 7.37 20.44
N ALA A 450 -14.75 6.06 20.20
CA ALA A 450 -13.49 5.40 19.85
C ALA A 450 -12.92 5.93 18.53
N ARG A 451 -13.77 6.19 17.52
CA ARG A 451 -13.35 6.77 16.25
C ARG A 451 -12.73 8.16 16.45
N ALA A 452 -13.33 9.02 17.26
CA ALA A 452 -12.80 10.35 17.58
C ALA A 452 -11.44 10.28 18.31
N LEU A 453 -11.28 9.32 19.24
CA LEU A 453 -9.99 9.08 19.89
C LEU A 453 -8.94 8.64 18.86
N VAL A 454 -9.27 7.70 17.98
CA VAL A 454 -8.35 7.23 16.91
C VAL A 454 -7.98 8.37 15.97
N GLU A 455 -8.91 9.25 15.58
CA GLU A 455 -8.63 10.43 14.77
C GLU A 455 -7.65 11.39 15.48
N THR A 456 -7.86 11.63 16.78
CA THR A 456 -6.96 12.45 17.61
C THR A 456 -5.55 11.86 17.68
N LEU A 457 -5.45 10.56 17.96
CA LEU A 457 -4.16 9.87 18.03
C LEU A 457 -3.44 9.85 16.68
N ARG A 458 -4.18 9.63 15.58
CA ARG A 458 -3.61 9.69 14.22
C ARG A 458 -3.03 11.06 13.91
N ALA A 459 -3.77 12.14 14.22
CA ALA A 459 -3.29 13.50 14.00
C ALA A 459 -2.01 13.79 14.80
N ALA A 460 -1.95 13.38 16.07
CA ALA A 460 -0.78 13.53 16.91
C ALA A 460 0.43 12.71 16.41
N VAL A 461 0.20 11.48 15.94
CA VAL A 461 1.26 10.65 15.33
C VAL A 461 1.80 11.30 14.04
N ILE A 462 0.94 11.88 13.20
CA ILE A 462 1.37 12.62 12.00
C ILE A 462 2.27 13.79 12.40
N ALA A 463 1.90 14.57 13.41
CA ALA A 463 2.72 15.67 13.93
C ALA A 463 4.09 15.18 14.43
N ILE A 464 4.16 14.05 15.15
CA ILE A 464 5.43 13.46 15.60
C ILE A 464 6.34 13.13 14.40
N PHE A 465 5.80 12.58 13.34
CA PHE A 465 6.57 12.32 12.11
C PHE A 465 7.10 13.61 11.48
N GLN A 466 6.26 14.65 11.40
CA GLN A 466 6.67 15.96 10.86
C GLN A 466 7.79 16.59 11.68
N ASP A 467 7.68 16.60 13.01
CA ASP A 467 8.69 17.15 13.93
C ASP A 467 10.03 16.39 13.80
N ALA A 468 9.99 15.11 13.48
CA ALA A 468 11.19 14.31 13.22
C ALA A 468 11.79 14.54 11.82
N GLY A 469 11.17 15.36 10.97
CA GLY A 469 11.54 15.54 9.57
C GLY A 469 11.28 14.28 8.73
N GLY A 470 10.25 13.54 9.10
CA GLY A 470 9.76 12.38 8.38
C GLY A 470 9.00 12.76 7.11
N MET A 471 8.88 11.81 6.20
CA MET A 471 8.05 11.94 5.02
C MET A 471 6.93 10.89 5.04
N HIS A 472 5.78 11.26 4.50
CA HIS A 472 4.68 10.35 4.30
C HIS A 472 4.67 9.84 2.85
N PHE A 473 4.15 8.66 2.65
CA PHE A 473 3.72 8.16 1.34
C PHE A 473 2.20 7.97 1.38
N GLN A 474 1.55 7.73 0.25
CA GLN A 474 0.08 7.72 0.16
C GLN A 474 -0.57 9.01 0.70
N ILE A 475 -0.04 10.15 0.31
CA ILE A 475 -0.41 11.46 0.90
C ILE A 475 -1.93 11.67 0.95
N GLY A 476 -2.61 11.51 -0.19
CA GLY A 476 -4.06 11.71 -0.27
C GLY A 476 -4.50 13.09 0.20
N ARG A 477 -5.48 13.12 1.12
CA ARG A 477 -5.93 14.31 1.85
C ARG A 477 -5.62 14.23 3.35
N THR A 478 -4.92 13.18 3.78
CA THR A 478 -4.65 12.93 5.21
C THR A 478 -3.35 13.56 5.66
N TYR A 479 -2.31 13.49 4.84
CA TYR A 479 -0.99 13.94 5.24
C TYR A 479 -0.70 15.33 4.68
N PRO A 480 -0.20 16.28 5.51
CA PRO A 480 0.04 17.67 5.11
C PRO A 480 1.36 17.78 4.34
N LEU A 481 1.29 17.64 3.02
CA LEU A 481 2.47 17.76 2.14
C LEU A 481 3.08 19.17 2.22
N VAL A 482 2.25 20.20 2.30
CA VAL A 482 2.69 21.61 2.33
C VAL A 482 3.67 21.88 3.47
N ASP A 483 3.42 21.33 4.66
CA ASP A 483 4.23 21.58 5.85
C ASP A 483 5.62 20.93 5.78
N GLY A 484 5.77 19.86 4.99
CA GLY A 484 7.02 19.16 4.75
C GLY A 484 7.77 19.60 3.48
N THR A 485 7.24 20.58 2.74
CA THR A 485 7.79 21.03 1.45
C THR A 485 8.36 22.43 1.57
N ASP A 486 9.52 22.68 0.96
CA ASP A 486 10.07 24.03 0.86
C ASP A 486 9.05 24.99 0.21
N PRO A 487 8.84 26.22 0.75
CA PRO A 487 7.81 27.13 0.25
C PRO A 487 7.90 27.44 -1.26
N ARG A 488 9.11 27.56 -1.80
CA ARG A 488 9.30 27.83 -3.24
C ARG A 488 9.01 26.58 -4.09
N ALA A 489 9.34 25.40 -3.59
CA ALA A 489 8.98 24.15 -4.23
C ALA A 489 7.44 23.96 -4.22
N TRP A 490 6.79 24.35 -3.12
CA TRP A 490 5.33 24.36 -3.03
C TRP A 490 4.69 25.31 -4.04
N GLU A 491 5.18 26.55 -4.14
CA GLU A 491 4.73 27.54 -5.16
C GLU A 491 4.85 26.97 -6.58
N LEU A 492 5.94 26.24 -6.87
CA LEU A 492 6.10 25.58 -8.16
C LEU A 492 5.04 24.49 -8.39
N LEU A 493 4.75 23.65 -7.40
CA LEU A 493 3.70 22.62 -7.51
C LEU A 493 2.32 23.25 -7.74
N VAL A 494 1.99 24.32 -7.02
CA VAL A 494 0.75 25.08 -7.20
C VAL A 494 0.66 25.67 -8.63
N ALA A 495 1.76 26.23 -9.15
CA ALA A 495 1.80 26.76 -10.51
C ALA A 495 1.61 25.66 -11.56
N VAL A 496 2.23 24.51 -11.38
CA VAL A 496 2.04 23.32 -12.25
C VAL A 496 0.58 22.87 -12.20
N LYS A 497 -0.01 22.75 -11.00
CA LYS A 497 -1.42 22.39 -10.83
C LYS A 497 -2.34 23.36 -11.58
N ALA A 498 -2.16 24.66 -11.38
CA ALA A 498 -2.96 25.68 -12.03
C ALA A 498 -2.83 25.67 -13.56
N HIS A 499 -1.66 25.27 -14.10
CA HIS A 499 -1.44 25.13 -15.52
C HIS A 499 -2.14 23.90 -16.12
N LEU A 500 -2.01 22.73 -15.45
CA LEU A 500 -2.57 21.46 -15.93
C LEU A 500 -4.08 21.35 -15.70
N ASP A 501 -4.59 22.04 -14.68
CA ASP A 501 -5.99 21.98 -14.24
C ASP A 501 -6.49 23.37 -13.82
N PRO A 502 -6.67 24.30 -14.78
CA PRO A 502 -7.10 25.67 -14.47
C PRO A 502 -8.45 25.76 -13.76
N GLY A 503 -9.27 24.71 -13.90
CA GLY A 503 -10.59 24.62 -13.27
C GLY A 503 -10.57 24.05 -11.85
N GLY A 504 -9.41 23.57 -11.35
CA GLY A 504 -9.27 22.96 -10.04
C GLY A 504 -10.13 21.70 -9.85
N ARG A 505 -10.34 20.92 -10.91
CA ARG A 505 -11.31 19.80 -10.94
C ARG A 505 -10.69 18.45 -10.67
N MET A 506 -9.41 18.27 -11.01
CA MET A 506 -8.71 17.01 -10.86
C MET A 506 -8.32 16.77 -9.40
N ASN A 507 -9.03 15.86 -8.76
CA ASN A 507 -8.88 15.41 -7.38
C ASN A 507 -8.68 16.58 -6.37
N PRO A 508 -9.63 17.53 -6.30
CA PRO A 508 -9.46 18.72 -5.48
C PRO A 508 -9.20 18.38 -4.00
N GLY A 509 -8.25 19.12 -3.41
CA GLY A 509 -7.80 18.94 -2.04
C GLY A 509 -6.81 17.78 -1.84
N ALA A 510 -6.58 16.91 -2.84
CA ALA A 510 -5.49 15.94 -2.75
C ALA A 510 -4.14 16.66 -2.75
N LEU A 511 -3.19 16.21 -1.92
CA LEU A 511 -1.90 16.87 -1.65
C LEU A 511 -2.01 18.26 -0.98
N GLY A 512 -3.22 18.78 -0.71
CA GLY A 512 -3.46 20.17 -0.30
C GLY A 512 -3.57 21.15 -1.48
N LEU A 513 -3.79 20.63 -2.70
CA LEU A 513 -3.93 21.38 -3.95
C LEU A 513 -5.39 21.49 -4.39
#